data_56fcfd2fcdf7be58e77e391fae77d76b
#
_entry.id   56fcfd2fcdf7be58e77e391fae77d76b
#
_cell.length_a   1.000
_cell.length_b   1.000
_cell.length_c   1.000
_cell.angle_alpha   90.00
_cell.angle_beta   90.00
_cell.angle_gamma   90.00
#
_symmetry.space_group_name_H-M   'P 1'
#
loop_
_entity.id
_entity.type
_entity.pdbx_description
1 polymer ?
#
loop_
_entity_poly.entity_id
_entity_poly.type
_entity_poly.pdbx_seq_one_letter_code
_entity_poly.pdbx_strand_id
1 'polypeptide(L)'
;MHLSLRQLSTFREVMRSGSISQAARSVGRTQPAVSTMIQSLEGQLGFALFVREQGKLTPTPEAHFFLEECEEILGRVERAERTLERIGTLQSGKLQVACHPAASSVLL
;
A
#
# COMPACT_ATOMS: atom_id res chain seq x y z
N MET A 1 11.13 14.50 1.81
CA MET A 1 10.57 13.27 1.22
C MET A 1 9.12 13.12 1.64
N HIS A 2 8.25 12.91 0.68
CA HIS A 2 6.81 12.76 0.97
C HIS A 2 6.30 11.51 0.26
N LEU A 3 6.26 10.41 1.00
CA LEU A 3 5.74 9.16 0.46
C LEU A 3 4.25 9.07 0.70
N SER A 4 3.52 8.58 -0.30
CA SER A 4 2.08 8.36 -0.17
C SER A 4 1.80 6.86 -0.13
N LEU A 5 0.67 6.49 0.46
CA LEU A 5 0.27 5.09 0.51
C LEU A 5 0.07 4.54 -0.90
N ARG A 6 -0.40 5.37 -1.84
CA ARG A 6 -0.56 4.94 -3.22
C ARG A 6 0.78 4.56 -3.85
N GLN A 7 1.82 5.35 -3.58
CA GLN A 7 3.16 5.01 -4.08
C GLN A 7 3.64 3.69 -3.53
N LEU A 8 3.48 3.49 -2.22
CA LEU A 8 3.92 2.24 -1.58
C LEU A 8 3.14 1.05 -2.11
N SER A 9 1.84 1.22 -2.27
CA SER A 9 0.96 0.17 -2.76
C SER A 9 1.29 -0.19 -4.21
N THR A 10 1.54 0.82 -5.05
CA THR A 10 1.89 0.59 -6.45
C THR A 10 3.22 -0.11 -6.56
N PHE A 11 4.22 0.33 -5.79
CA PHE A 11 5.52 -0.32 -5.78
C PHE A 11 5.39 -1.79 -5.37
N ARG A 12 4.59 -2.06 -4.33
CA ARG A 12 4.36 -3.43 -3.87
C ARG A 12 3.81 -4.30 -4.99
N GLU A 13 2.87 -3.75 -5.78
CA GLU A 13 2.29 -4.50 -6.88
C GLU A 13 3.31 -4.79 -7.98
N VAL A 14 4.20 -3.83 -8.28
CA VAL A 14 5.25 -4.08 -9.26
C VAL A 14 6.17 -5.19 -8.77
N MET A 15 6.53 -5.17 -7.48
CA MET A 15 7.37 -6.21 -6.90
C MET A 15 6.69 -7.59 -6.96
N ARG A 16 5.40 -7.63 -6.63
CA ARG A 16 4.67 -8.89 -6.59
C ARG A 16 4.46 -9.50 -7.97
N SER A 17 4.15 -8.67 -8.95
CA SER A 17 3.85 -9.16 -10.30
C SER A 17 5.10 -9.30 -11.16
N GLY A 18 6.15 -8.56 -10.85
CA GLY A 18 7.35 -8.52 -11.68
C GLY A 18 7.17 -7.80 -13.00
N SER A 19 6.08 -7.03 -13.14
CA SER A 19 5.72 -6.40 -14.41
C SER A 19 4.98 -5.10 -14.14
N ILE A 20 5.41 -4.04 -14.83
CA ILE A 20 4.74 -2.76 -14.72
C ILE A 20 3.34 -2.84 -15.32
N SER A 21 3.18 -3.56 -16.43
CA SER A 21 1.86 -3.64 -17.07
C SER A 21 0.86 -4.41 -16.21
N GLN A 22 1.28 -5.49 -15.55
CA GLN A 22 0.40 -6.21 -14.66
C GLN A 22 0.06 -5.40 -13.41
N ALA A 23 1.06 -4.72 -12.86
CA ALA A 23 0.81 -3.85 -11.71
C ALA A 23 -0.18 -2.75 -12.07
N ALA A 24 -0.05 -2.18 -13.25
CA ALA A 24 -0.96 -1.13 -13.70
C ALA A 24 -2.41 -1.64 -13.74
N ARG A 25 -2.61 -2.85 -14.24
CA ARG A 25 -3.94 -3.46 -14.25
C ARG A 25 -4.46 -3.67 -12.84
N SER A 26 -3.61 -4.15 -11.94
CA SER A 26 -4.02 -4.42 -10.56
C SER A 26 -4.44 -3.16 -9.82
N VAL A 27 -3.77 -2.05 -10.06
CA VAL A 27 -4.09 -0.81 -9.36
C VAL A 27 -5.03 0.10 -10.13
N GLY A 28 -5.48 -0.34 -11.33
CA GLY A 28 -6.46 0.41 -12.12
C GLY A 28 -5.87 1.66 -12.75
N ARG A 29 -4.62 1.60 -13.19
CA ARG A 29 -3.94 2.74 -13.81
C ARG A 29 -3.28 2.32 -15.11
N THR A 30 -2.83 3.32 -15.87
CA THR A 30 -2.12 3.04 -17.11
C THR A 30 -0.67 2.68 -16.83
N GLN A 31 -0.07 1.96 -17.76
CA GLN A 31 1.33 1.58 -17.62
C GLN A 31 2.26 2.81 -17.54
N PRO A 32 2.08 3.85 -18.38
CA PRO A 32 2.92 5.06 -18.24
C PRO A 32 2.75 5.74 -16.88
N ALA A 33 1.54 5.72 -16.32
CA ALA A 33 1.31 6.33 -15.00
C ALA A 33 2.08 5.59 -13.92
N VAL A 34 2.09 4.27 -13.95
CA VAL A 34 2.83 3.47 -12.98
C VAL A 34 4.34 3.69 -13.17
N SER A 35 4.79 3.70 -14.41
CA SER A 35 6.20 3.92 -14.71
C SER A 35 6.67 5.27 -14.19
N THR A 36 5.88 6.32 -14.42
CA THR A 36 6.20 7.65 -13.91
C THR A 36 6.22 7.69 -12.39
N MET A 37 5.28 7.00 -11.75
CA MET A 37 5.21 6.95 -10.29
C MET A 37 6.46 6.27 -9.72
N ILE A 38 6.91 5.18 -10.33
CA ILE A 38 8.13 4.50 -9.89
C ILE A 38 9.34 5.42 -10.04
N GLN A 39 9.45 6.13 -11.16
CA GLN A 39 10.55 7.07 -11.37
C GLN A 39 10.54 8.19 -10.34
N SER A 40 9.36 8.73 -10.05
CA SER A 40 9.21 9.77 -9.05
C SER A 40 9.63 9.27 -7.67
N LEU A 41 9.26 8.04 -7.36
CA LEU A 41 9.62 7.41 -6.10
C LEU A 41 11.13 7.24 -5.97
N GLU A 42 11.77 6.77 -7.05
CA GLU A 42 13.23 6.65 -7.08
C GLU A 42 13.90 8.00 -6.87
N GLY A 43 13.33 9.05 -7.47
CA GLY A 43 13.85 10.39 -7.29
C GLY A 43 13.79 10.87 -5.86
N GLN A 44 12.70 10.55 -5.17
CA GLN A 44 12.55 10.91 -3.76
C GLN A 44 13.47 10.11 -2.87
N LEU A 45 13.62 8.82 -3.14
CA LEU A 45 14.43 7.93 -2.31
C LEU A 45 15.93 8.14 -2.54
N GLY A 46 16.30 8.56 -3.74
CA GLY A 46 17.70 8.77 -4.06
C GLY A 46 18.44 7.52 -4.49
N PHE A 47 17.72 6.45 -4.83
CA PHE A 47 18.32 5.23 -5.37
C PHE A 47 17.35 4.55 -6.31
N ALA A 48 17.89 3.69 -7.17
CA ALA A 48 17.07 2.96 -8.12
C ALA A 48 16.37 1.81 -7.44
N LEU A 49 15.11 1.58 -7.82
CA LEU A 49 14.35 0.43 -7.34
C LEU A 49 14.39 -0.71 -8.33
N PHE A 50 14.51 -0.38 -9.62
CA PHE A 50 14.53 -1.40 -10.67
C PHE A 50 15.57 -1.04 -11.70
N VAL A 51 16.14 -2.08 -12.30
CA VAL A 51 17.02 -1.94 -13.46
C VAL A 51 16.53 -2.88 -14.54
N ARG A 52 16.84 -2.56 -15.79
CA ARG A 52 16.52 -3.44 -16.91
C ARG A 52 17.75 -4.25 -17.24
N GLU A 53 17.62 -5.58 -17.12
CA GLU A 53 18.68 -6.50 -17.47
C GLU A 53 18.13 -7.52 -18.44
N GLN A 54 18.70 -7.56 -19.64
CA GLN A 54 18.28 -8.50 -20.68
C GLN A 54 16.79 -8.42 -20.95
N GLY A 55 16.27 -7.18 -20.99
CA GLY A 55 14.86 -6.93 -21.25
C GLY A 55 13.93 -7.18 -20.09
N LYS A 56 14.46 -7.58 -18.94
CA LYS A 56 13.64 -7.88 -17.77
C LYS A 56 13.78 -6.79 -16.73
N LEU A 57 12.68 -6.54 -16.05
CA LEU A 57 12.65 -5.60 -14.92
C LEU A 57 13.13 -6.34 -13.68
N THR A 58 14.27 -5.92 -13.15
CA THR A 58 14.92 -6.58 -12.03
C THR A 58 14.99 -5.66 -10.84
N PRO A 59 14.49 -6.08 -9.66
CA PRO A 59 14.59 -5.24 -8.46
C PRO A 59 16.04 -5.12 -8.01
N THR A 60 16.40 -3.95 -7.50
CA THR A 60 17.70 -3.74 -6.87
C THR A 60 17.67 -4.30 -5.45
N PRO A 61 18.85 -4.51 -4.82
CA PRO A 61 18.84 -4.86 -3.40
C PRO A 61 18.13 -3.83 -2.54
N GLU A 62 18.27 -2.55 -2.88
CA GLU A 62 17.57 -1.48 -2.17
C GLU A 62 16.06 -1.63 -2.27
N ALA A 63 15.56 -2.12 -3.42
CA ALA A 63 14.13 -2.33 -3.58
C ALA A 63 13.60 -3.34 -2.57
N HIS A 64 14.37 -4.36 -2.27
CA HIS A 64 13.94 -5.37 -1.30
C HIS A 64 13.86 -4.80 0.11
N PHE A 65 14.82 -3.95 0.49
CA PHE A 65 14.75 -3.26 1.77
C PHE A 65 13.54 -2.33 1.83
N PHE A 66 13.32 -1.60 0.76
CA PHE A 66 12.17 -0.70 0.70
C PHE A 66 10.85 -1.48 0.77
N LEU A 67 10.79 -2.64 0.12
CA LEU A 67 9.58 -3.46 0.15
C LEU A 67 9.24 -3.88 1.59
N GLU A 68 10.25 -4.22 2.39
CA GLU A 68 10.01 -4.58 3.78
C GLU A 68 9.30 -3.46 4.53
N GLU A 69 9.75 -2.21 4.31
CA GLU A 69 9.09 -1.07 4.93
C GLU A 69 7.67 -0.89 4.40
N CYS A 70 7.49 -1.04 3.09
CA CYS A 70 6.16 -0.92 2.49
C CYS A 70 5.19 -1.95 3.06
N GLU A 71 5.64 -3.19 3.21
CA GLU A 71 4.77 -4.25 3.72
C GLU A 71 4.37 -3.97 5.16
N GLU A 72 5.27 -3.43 5.97
CA GLU A 72 4.93 -3.07 7.34
C GLU A 72 3.90 -1.95 7.39
N ILE A 73 4.12 -0.90 6.62
CA ILE A 73 3.22 0.25 6.61
C ILE A 73 1.84 -0.15 6.09
N LEU A 74 1.82 -0.82 4.94
CA LEU A 74 0.56 -1.21 4.31
C LEU A 74 -0.17 -2.24 5.16
N GLY A 75 0.57 -3.14 5.81
CA GLY A 75 -0.04 -4.12 6.70
C GLY A 75 -0.70 -3.46 7.89
N ARG A 76 -0.08 -2.39 8.43
CA ARG A 76 -0.70 -1.64 9.53
C ARG A 76 -1.98 -0.96 9.08
N VAL A 77 -1.96 -0.36 7.88
CA VAL A 77 -3.15 0.28 7.35
C VAL A 77 -4.27 -0.74 7.16
N GLU A 78 -3.94 -1.88 6.57
CA GLU A 78 -4.93 -2.93 6.32
C GLU A 78 -5.52 -3.47 7.62
N ARG A 79 -4.69 -3.61 8.65
CA ARG A 79 -5.15 -4.04 9.96
C ARG A 79 -6.07 -3.00 10.59
N ALA A 80 -5.70 -1.73 10.46
CA ALA A 80 -6.54 -0.65 10.98
C ALA A 80 -7.90 -0.64 10.29
N GLU A 81 -7.90 -0.85 8.97
CA GLU A 81 -9.14 -0.88 8.20
C GLU A 81 -10.05 -2.02 8.68
N ARG A 82 -9.49 -3.20 8.91
CA ARG A 82 -10.28 -4.32 9.40
C ARG A 82 -10.86 -4.05 10.78
N THR A 83 -10.07 -3.43 11.65
CA THR A 83 -10.54 -3.09 13.00
C THR A 83 -11.68 -2.08 12.93
N LEU A 84 -11.53 -1.07 12.10
CA LEU A 84 -12.55 -0.03 11.97
C LEU A 84 -13.84 -0.58 11.34
N GLU A 85 -13.70 -1.50 10.40
CA GLU A 85 -14.87 -2.17 9.82
C GLU A 85 -15.64 -2.96 10.86
N ARG A 86 -14.91 -3.67 11.74
CA ARG A 86 -15.57 -4.42 12.82
C ARG A 86 -16.30 -3.50 13.77
N ILE A 87 -15.70 -2.36 14.12
CA ILE A 87 -16.33 -1.39 14.98
C ILE A 87 -17.60 -0.85 14.31
N GLY A 88 -17.51 -0.49 13.03
CA GLY A 88 -18.67 0.00 12.29
C GLY A 88 -19.78 -1.04 12.21
N THR A 89 -19.42 -2.30 12.00
CA THR A 89 -20.40 -3.37 11.95
C THR A 89 -21.11 -3.56 13.29
N LEU A 90 -20.35 -3.51 14.39
CA LEU A 90 -20.94 -3.63 15.72
C LEU A 90 -21.92 -2.50 15.99
N GLN A 91 -21.57 -1.29 15.64
CA GLN A 91 -22.43 -0.15 15.89
C GLN A 91 -23.68 -0.15 15.03
N SER A 92 -23.56 -0.51 13.78
CA SER A 92 -24.71 -0.49 12.89
C SER A 92 -25.53 -1.77 12.97
N GLY A 93 -24.95 -2.86 13.38
CA GLY A 93 -25.66 -4.13 13.42
C GLY A 93 -26.41 -4.37 14.70
N LYS A 94 -26.04 -3.75 15.72
CA LYS A 94 -26.64 -4.05 16.98
C LYS A 94 -26.95 -2.90 17.80
N LEU A 95 -26.70 -2.73 17.57
CA LEU A 95 -26.80 -2.12 18.28
C LEU A 95 -27.29 -1.50 18.88
N GLN A 96 -27.28 -1.45 18.50
CA GLN A 96 -27.82 -0.95 19.14
C GLN A 96 -27.79 -1.10 20.41
N VAL A 97 -27.47 -1.40 20.87
CA VAL A 97 -27.34 -1.70 22.04
C VAL A 97 -26.54 -1.01 22.84
N ALA A 98 -26.40 -0.82 23.01
CA ALA A 98 -25.83 -0.29 23.68
C ALA A 98 -25.39 0.55 24.08
N CYS A 99 -25.43 0.63 24.09
CA CYS A 99 -24.88 1.39 24.32
C CYS A 99 -24.34 1.96 24.72
N HIS A 100 -24.04 1.81 24.91
CA HIS A 100 -23.29 2.45 25.13
C HIS A 100 -22.60 3.00 25.40
N PRO A 101 -22.48 3.22 25.58
CA PRO A 101 -21.66 3.82 25.63
C PRO A 101 -20.81 3.93 25.80
N ALA A 102 -20.59 3.57 25.95
CA ALA A 102 -19.71 3.85 25.84
C ALA A 102 -19.11 3.77 25.63
N ALA A 103 -19.29 3.33 25.51
CA ALA A 103 -18.77 3.58 25.00
C ALA A 103 -18.31 3.87 24.88
N SER A 104 -18.55 3.74 24.79
CA SER A 104 -18.08 4.29 24.52
C SER A 104 -17.32 4.53 24.61
N SER A 105 -17.18 4.36 24.75
CA SER A 105 -16.42 4.69 24.70
C SER A 105 -15.62 4.55 24.56
N VAL A 106 -15.57 4.03 24.49
CA VAL A 106 -14.83 4.05 24.08
C VAL A 106 -14.26 4.25 23.90
N LEU A 107 -14.44 3.99 23.91
CA LEU A 107 -13.94 4.27 23.45
C LEU A 107 -13.40 4.71 23.47
N LEU A 108 -13.43 4.58 23.68
CA LEU A 108 -12.97 5.01 23.44
C LEU A 108 -12.53 5.21 23.57
#